data_9b983af53ecdc52409b1ecd2024ab836
#
_entry.id   9b983af53ecdc52409b1ecd2024ab836
#
_cell.length_a   1.000
_cell.length_b   1.000
_cell.length_c   1.000
_cell.angle_alpha   90.00
_cell.angle_beta   90.00
_cell.angle_gamma   90.00
#
_symmetry.space_group_name_H-M   'P 1'
#
loop_
_entity.id
_entity.type
_entity.pdbx_description
1 polymer ?
#
loop_
_entity_poly.entity_id
_entity_poly.type
_entity_poly.pdbx_seq_one_letter_code
_entity_poly.pdbx_strand_id
1 'polypeptide(L)' 'MRQYELTHAIYTPSSIDAGIAAFGHLCQATAERLVDESVLTITGGDEALDPELLNYILALAAQEILR' A
#
# COMPACT_ATOMS: atom_id res chain seq x y z
N MET A 1 -6.66 -14.16 -2.04
CA MET A 1 -5.79 -13.29 -1.20
C MET A 1 -4.49 -13.02 -1.92
N ARG A 2 -4.10 -11.77 -2.04
CA ARG A 2 -2.84 -11.34 -2.66
C ARG A 2 -2.01 -10.62 -1.62
N GLN A 3 -0.71 -10.91 -1.57
CA GLN A 3 0.19 -10.30 -0.60
C GLN A 3 1.39 -9.69 -1.30
N TYR A 4 1.81 -8.52 -0.82
CA TYR A 4 2.95 -7.78 -1.35
C TYR A 4 3.82 -7.31 -0.19
N GLU A 5 5.13 -7.50 -0.34
CA GLU A 5 6.10 -6.99 0.62
C GLU A 5 6.55 -5.60 0.17
N LEU A 6 6.31 -4.59 1.02
CA LEU A 6 6.58 -3.20 0.71
C LEU A 6 7.69 -2.68 1.63
N THR A 7 8.88 -2.49 1.08
CA THR A 7 10.00 -1.97 1.85
C THR A 7 9.76 -0.52 2.27
N HIS A 8 10.05 -0.19 3.53
CA HIS A 8 9.87 1.17 4.05
C HIS A 8 10.85 2.17 3.44
N ALA A 9 11.91 1.70 2.78
CA ALA A 9 12.82 2.56 2.06
C ALA A 9 12.15 3.24 0.84
N ILE A 10 11.11 2.62 0.29
CA ILE A 10 10.39 3.11 -0.89
C ILE A 10 8.94 3.44 -0.55
N TYR A 11 8.28 2.57 0.21
CA TYR A 11 6.87 2.72 0.59
C TYR A 11 6.81 3.09 2.08
N THR A 12 6.58 4.36 2.39
CA THR A 12 6.51 4.79 3.78
C THR A 12 5.27 4.23 4.47
N PRO A 13 5.31 3.92 5.78
CA PRO A 13 4.14 3.41 6.48
C PRO A 13 2.91 4.32 6.37
N SER A 14 3.10 5.63 6.43
CA SER A 14 1.99 6.59 6.31
C SER A 14 1.36 6.55 4.91
N SER A 15 2.16 6.37 3.85
CA SER A 15 1.64 6.26 2.49
C SER A 15 0.86 4.96 2.29
N ILE A 16 1.30 3.87 2.92
CA ILE A 16 0.58 2.60 2.88
C ILE A 16 -0.77 2.74 3.56
N ASP A 17 -0.83 3.35 4.73
CA ASP A 17 -2.08 3.58 5.45
C ASP A 17 -3.04 4.46 4.65
N ALA A 18 -2.53 5.51 4.02
CA ALA A 18 -3.32 6.40 3.20
C ALA A 18 -3.90 5.67 1.97
N GLY A 19 -3.10 4.81 1.35
CA GLY A 19 -3.55 4.01 0.21
C GLY A 19 -4.66 3.04 0.59
N ILE A 20 -4.50 2.36 1.72
CA ILE A 20 -5.51 1.43 2.23
C ILE A 20 -6.84 2.18 2.46
N ALA A 21 -6.77 3.37 3.07
CA ALA A 21 -7.97 4.17 3.32
C ALA A 21 -8.62 4.62 2.02
N ALA A 22 -7.83 5.07 1.05
CA ALA A 22 -8.33 5.56 -0.23
C ALA A 22 -9.02 4.47 -1.05
N PHE A 23 -8.54 3.23 -0.97
CA PHE A 23 -9.06 2.10 -1.74
C PHE A 23 -10.04 1.22 -0.95
N GLY A 24 -10.40 1.62 0.27
CA GLY A 24 -11.24 0.82 1.15
C GLY A 24 -12.64 0.54 0.63
N HIS A 25 -13.14 1.34 -0.32
CA HIS A 25 -14.44 1.13 -0.95
C HIS A 25 -14.38 0.19 -2.16
N LEU A 26 -13.17 -0.16 -2.62
CA LEU A 26 -12.97 -1.01 -3.81
C LEU A 26 -12.48 -2.40 -3.45
N CYS A 27 -11.76 -2.53 -2.35
CA CYS A 27 -11.22 -3.81 -1.90
C CYS A 27 -10.95 -3.74 -0.40
N GLN A 28 -10.68 -4.89 0.20
CA GLN A 28 -10.22 -4.95 1.58
C GLN A 28 -8.72 -5.12 1.59
N ALA A 29 -8.03 -4.21 2.26
CA ALA A 29 -6.59 -4.26 2.36
C ALA A 29 -6.17 -4.01 3.79
N THR A 30 -5.20 -4.78 4.25
CA THR A 30 -4.60 -4.62 5.57
C THR A 30 -3.08 -4.67 5.43
N ALA A 31 -2.38 -4.08 6.37
CA ALA A 31 -0.92 -4.12 6.35
C ALA A 31 -0.41 -4.53 7.72
N GLU A 32 0.52 -5.48 7.71
CA GLU A 32 1.28 -5.85 8.91
C GLU A 32 2.61 -5.11 8.85
N ARG A 33 2.82 -4.21 9.80
CA ARG A 33 4.04 -3.41 9.85
C ARG A 33 5.14 -4.18 10.57
N LEU A 34 6.24 -4.39 9.85
CA LEU A 34 7.46 -4.96 10.40
C LEU A 34 8.51 -3.85 10.53
N VAL A 35 9.74 -4.20 10.90
CA VAL A 35 10.78 -3.18 11.16
C VAL A 35 11.15 -2.42 9.89
N ASP A 36 11.43 -3.13 8.79
CA ASP A 36 11.93 -2.54 7.55
C ASP A 36 10.95 -2.60 6.40
N GLU A 37 9.82 -3.26 6.60
CA GLU A 37 8.83 -3.48 5.55
C GLU A 37 7.45 -3.65 6.13
N SER A 38 6.44 -3.57 5.27
CA SER A 38 5.08 -3.94 5.62
C SER A 38 4.60 -5.02 4.65
N VAL A 39 3.81 -5.96 5.14
CA VAL A 39 3.17 -6.97 4.30
C VAL A 39 1.74 -6.51 4.04
N LEU A 40 1.48 -6.11 2.80
CA LEU A 40 0.16 -5.67 2.37
C LEU A 40 -0.63 -6.89 1.91
N THR A 41 -1.79 -7.12 2.52
CA THR A 41 -2.70 -8.21 2.16
C THR A 41 -3.96 -7.61 1.56
N ILE A 42 -4.31 -8.02 0.34
CA ILE A 42 -5.50 -7.57 -0.36
C ILE A 42 -6.46 -8.74 -0.53
N THR A 43 -7.70 -8.56 -0.08
CA THR A 43 -8.76 -9.55 -0.26
C THR A 43 -9.95 -8.87 -0.92
N GLY A 44 -10.62 -9.60 -1.83
CA GLY A 44 -11.73 -9.03 -2.58
C GLY A 44 -11.27 -8.03 -3.63
N GLY A 45 -12.24 -7.42 -4.30
CA GLY A 45 -11.97 -6.50 -5.39
C GLY A 45 -11.39 -7.20 -6.62
N ASP A 46 -11.15 -6.40 -7.66
CA ASP A 46 -10.54 -6.88 -8.89
C ASP A 46 -9.03 -6.86 -8.75
N GLU A 47 -8.37 -7.96 -9.11
CA GLU A 47 -6.92 -8.05 -9.09
C GLU A 47 -6.25 -6.94 -9.91
N ALA A 48 -6.91 -6.43 -10.93
CA ALA A 48 -6.42 -5.32 -11.72
C ALA A 48 -6.25 -4.02 -10.91
N LEU A 49 -6.87 -3.93 -9.73
CA LEU A 49 -6.69 -2.79 -8.84
C LEU A 49 -5.35 -2.80 -8.10
N ASP A 50 -4.71 -3.97 -8.00
CA ASP A 50 -3.49 -4.09 -7.22
C ASP A 50 -2.38 -3.14 -7.71
N PRO A 51 -2.04 -3.10 -9.01
CA PRO A 51 -1.03 -2.14 -9.46
C PRO A 51 -1.45 -0.67 -9.27
N GLU A 52 -2.73 -0.37 -9.37
CA GLU A 52 -3.22 0.99 -9.12
C GLU A 52 -3.02 1.40 -7.67
N LEU A 53 -3.32 0.50 -6.74
CA LEU A 53 -3.11 0.74 -5.31
C LEU A 53 -1.62 0.93 -5.01
N LEU A 54 -0.77 0.05 -5.54
CA LEU A 54 0.67 0.14 -5.33
C LEU A 54 1.25 1.43 -5.90
N ASN A 55 0.79 1.86 -7.08
CA ASN A 55 1.21 3.13 -7.67
C ASN A 55 0.75 4.33 -6.86
N TYR A 56 -0.46 4.27 -6.31
CA TYR A 56 -0.97 5.33 -5.44
C TYR A 56 -0.10 5.49 -4.19
N ILE A 57 0.23 4.37 -3.55
CA ILE A 57 1.09 4.36 -2.37
C ILE A 57 2.48 4.90 -2.73
N LEU A 58 3.04 4.46 -3.85
CA LEU A 58 4.37 4.90 -4.31
C LEU A 58 4.40 6.39 -4.58
N ALA A 59 3.36 6.94 -5.21
CA ALA A 59 3.29 8.37 -5.49
C ALA A 59 3.26 9.20 -4.21
N LEU A 60 2.49 8.76 -3.20
CA LEU A 60 2.46 9.43 -1.91
C LEU A 60 3.79 9.34 -1.19
N ALA A 61 4.42 8.18 -1.22
CA ALA A 61 5.73 7.98 -0.59
C ALA A 61 6.78 8.90 -1.24
N ALA A 62 6.75 9.04 -2.56
CA ALA A 62 7.67 9.92 -3.27
C ALA A 62 7.47 11.38 -2.86
N GLN A 63 6.22 11.82 -2.67
CA GLN A 63 5.94 13.18 -2.20
C GLN A 63 6.49 13.42 -0.80
N GLU A 64 6.41 12.44 0.07
CA GLU A 64 6.96 12.56 1.42
C GLU A 64 8.48 12.68 1.41
N ILE A 65 9.13 11.91 0.56
CA ILE A 65 10.60 11.90 0.48
C ILE A 65 11.12 13.21 -0.13
N LEU A 66 10.38 13.80 -1.05
CA LEU A 66 10.80 15.01 -1.77
C LEU A 66 10.52 16.31 -1.00
N ARG A 67 9.87 16.23 0.13
CA ARG A 67 9.58 17.42 0.95
C ARG A 67 10.78 17.90 1.73
#